data_198756b68866616afb256aa0e6b079f2
#
_entry.id   198756b68866616afb256aa0e6b079f2
#
_cell.length_a   1.000
_cell.length_b   1.000
_cell.length_c   1.000
_cell.angle_alpha   90.00
_cell.angle_beta   90.00
_cell.angle_gamma   90.00
#
_symmetry.space_group_name_H-M   'P 1'
#
loop_
_entity.id
_entity.type
_entity.pdbx_description
1 polymer ?
#
loop_
_entity_poly.entity_id
_entity_poly.type
_entity_poly.pdbx_seq_one_letter_code
_entity_poly.pdbx_strand_id
1 'polypeptide(L)'
;HHASLTRDPVVLTANSQWNDIIGMAGGVNVFEDLIGHTTHVDIEAIIDSNPDVLMFDGITFEIGYDDYDPNDQCESHFGFVKDRDGFDTINAIKDDKLVVMAGEFAGPMMIHGLPTLAKIFHPDLFEDVDTNQILDDYFTKYHRHERIGKFVCVA
;
A
#
# COMPACT_ATOMS: atom_id res chain seq x y z
N HIS A 1 5.55 16.04 -0.48
CA HIS A 1 6.21 14.93 -1.14
C HIS A 1 5.38 14.20 -2.21
N HIS A 2 4.39 14.87 -2.80
CA HIS A 2 3.64 14.38 -3.95
C HIS A 2 4.45 14.44 -5.26
N ALA A 3 5.74 14.76 -5.18
CA ALA A 3 6.60 14.98 -6.34
C ALA A 3 6.76 13.72 -7.22
N SER A 4 6.67 12.54 -6.64
CA SER A 4 6.79 11.27 -7.38
C SER A 4 5.59 10.97 -8.29
N LEU A 5 4.46 11.63 -8.08
CA LEU A 5 3.28 11.49 -8.93
C LEU A 5 3.05 12.69 -9.86
N THR A 6 3.88 13.74 -9.79
CA THR A 6 3.61 14.98 -10.53
C THR A 6 4.14 14.99 -11.96
N ARG A 7 5.17 14.20 -12.29
CA ARG A 7 5.72 14.10 -13.65
C ARG A 7 6.11 12.68 -14.02
N ASP A 8 7.02 12.08 -13.24
CA ASP A 8 7.57 10.74 -13.51
C ASP A 8 7.34 9.88 -12.29
N PRO A 9 6.17 9.22 -12.17
CA PRO A 9 5.88 8.36 -11.02
C PRO A 9 6.92 7.25 -10.90
N VAL A 10 7.30 6.96 -9.65
CA VAL A 10 8.20 5.86 -9.32
C VAL A 10 7.36 4.66 -8.91
N VAL A 11 7.56 3.55 -9.59
CA VAL A 11 6.88 2.27 -9.29
C VAL A 11 7.87 1.27 -8.71
N LEU A 12 7.35 0.37 -7.89
CA LEU A 12 8.06 -0.78 -7.35
C LEU A 12 8.08 -1.90 -8.42
N THR A 13 9.24 -2.53 -8.61
CA THR A 13 9.47 -3.45 -9.72
C THR A 13 9.95 -4.82 -9.25
N ALA A 14 10.43 -5.68 -10.14
CA ALA A 14 10.78 -7.09 -9.90
C ALA A 14 11.58 -7.36 -8.62
N ASN A 15 12.55 -6.52 -8.28
CA ASN A 15 13.47 -6.76 -7.16
C ASN A 15 13.03 -6.04 -5.85
N SER A 16 11.84 -5.47 -5.82
CA SER A 16 11.27 -4.90 -4.61
C SER A 16 10.75 -6.01 -3.70
N GLN A 17 10.96 -5.89 -2.39
CA GLN A 17 10.35 -6.78 -1.40
C GLN A 17 8.82 -6.76 -1.50
N TRP A 18 8.24 -5.62 -1.86
CA TRP A 18 6.81 -5.51 -2.10
C TRP A 18 6.32 -6.41 -3.23
N ASN A 19 7.15 -6.64 -4.28
CA ASN A 19 6.81 -7.55 -5.36
C ASN A 19 6.55 -8.97 -4.85
N ASP A 20 7.45 -9.49 -4.01
CA ASP A 20 7.31 -10.81 -3.39
C ASP A 20 6.07 -10.89 -2.48
N ILE A 21 5.83 -9.84 -1.67
CA ILE A 21 4.69 -9.79 -0.74
C ILE A 21 3.36 -9.72 -1.50
N ILE A 22 3.29 -8.92 -2.58
CA ILE A 22 2.12 -8.86 -3.46
C ILE A 22 1.81 -10.25 -4.02
N GLY A 23 2.82 -10.95 -4.55
CA GLY A 23 2.67 -12.31 -5.07
C GLY A 23 2.21 -13.31 -4.00
N MET A 24 2.80 -13.29 -2.80
CA MET A 24 2.38 -14.13 -1.68
C MET A 24 0.96 -13.83 -1.18
N ALA A 25 0.52 -12.58 -1.30
CA ALA A 25 -0.84 -12.17 -0.96
C ALA A 25 -1.89 -12.53 -2.04
N GLY A 26 -1.46 -13.17 -3.14
CA GLY A 26 -2.32 -13.57 -4.26
C GLY A 26 -2.59 -12.46 -5.28
N GLY A 27 -1.79 -11.39 -5.27
CA GLY A 27 -1.82 -10.32 -6.26
C GLY A 27 -0.73 -10.47 -7.32
N VAL A 28 -0.76 -9.59 -8.31
CA VAL A 28 0.28 -9.46 -9.34
C VAL A 28 0.70 -7.99 -9.41
N ASN A 29 1.99 -7.74 -9.29
CA ASN A 29 2.51 -6.40 -9.51
C ASN A 29 2.55 -6.12 -11.02
N VAL A 30 1.76 -5.16 -11.49
CA VAL A 30 1.65 -4.83 -12.93
C VAL A 30 2.98 -4.37 -13.55
N PHE A 31 4.00 -4.09 -12.74
CA PHE A 31 5.35 -3.71 -13.16
C PHE A 31 6.41 -4.76 -12.79
N GLU A 32 6.03 -6.02 -12.54
CA GLU A 32 6.95 -7.10 -12.17
C GLU A 32 7.99 -7.45 -13.24
N ASP A 33 7.70 -7.16 -14.51
CA ASP A 33 8.64 -7.38 -15.62
C ASP A 33 9.74 -6.32 -15.73
N LEU A 34 9.62 -5.19 -15.02
CA LEU A 34 10.62 -4.14 -15.03
C LEU A 34 11.78 -4.48 -14.09
N ILE A 35 13.01 -4.38 -14.62
CA ILE A 35 14.23 -4.69 -13.87
C ILE A 35 14.55 -3.59 -12.85
N GLY A 36 14.99 -4.00 -11.66
CA GLY A 36 15.40 -3.11 -10.58
C GLY A 36 14.49 -3.20 -9.38
N HIS A 37 14.74 -2.37 -8.38
CA HIS A 37 13.92 -2.25 -7.18
C HIS A 37 12.78 -1.23 -7.41
N THR A 38 13.11 -0.12 -8.07
CA THR A 38 12.17 0.92 -8.47
C THR A 38 12.57 1.45 -9.85
N THR A 39 11.60 1.98 -10.59
CA THR A 39 11.86 2.69 -11.83
C THR A 39 10.84 3.81 -12.05
N HIS A 40 11.19 4.78 -12.90
CA HIS A 40 10.26 5.79 -13.36
C HIS A 40 9.44 5.24 -14.52
N VAL A 41 8.15 5.53 -14.55
CA VAL A 41 7.26 5.21 -15.64
C VAL A 41 6.45 6.44 -16.03
N ASP A 42 5.97 6.49 -17.27
CA ASP A 42 5.02 7.52 -17.68
C ASP A 42 3.66 7.26 -17.04
N ILE A 43 2.91 8.33 -16.85
CA ILE A 43 1.56 8.25 -16.26
C ILE A 43 0.64 7.34 -17.07
N GLU A 44 0.77 7.42 -18.40
CA GLU A 44 0.04 6.60 -19.35
C GLU A 44 0.27 5.10 -19.11
N ALA A 45 1.50 4.71 -18.71
CA ALA A 45 1.79 3.32 -18.38
C ALA A 45 1.00 2.82 -17.15
N ILE A 46 0.73 3.69 -16.17
CA ILE A 46 -0.11 3.34 -15.02
C ILE A 46 -1.58 3.22 -15.45
N ILE A 47 -2.06 4.15 -16.28
CA ILE A 47 -3.43 4.13 -16.80
C ILE A 47 -3.64 2.88 -17.66
N ASP A 48 -2.71 2.58 -18.58
CA ASP A 48 -2.78 1.43 -19.49
C ASP A 48 -2.72 0.09 -18.72
N SER A 49 -1.97 0.04 -17.62
CA SER A 49 -1.90 -1.16 -16.77
C SER A 49 -3.21 -1.44 -16.02
N ASN A 50 -4.06 -0.42 -15.86
CA ASN A 50 -5.39 -0.46 -15.25
C ASN A 50 -5.45 -1.34 -13.98
N PRO A 51 -4.68 -1.02 -12.92
CA PRO A 51 -4.62 -1.84 -11.72
C PRO A 51 -5.96 -1.87 -10.97
N ASP A 52 -6.25 -3.00 -10.33
CA ASP A 52 -7.42 -3.17 -9.45
C ASP A 52 -7.20 -2.59 -8.05
N VAL A 53 -5.94 -2.40 -7.63
CA VAL A 53 -5.55 -1.77 -6.38
C VAL A 53 -4.37 -0.84 -6.64
N LEU A 54 -4.42 0.39 -6.14
CA LEU A 54 -3.27 1.30 -6.08
C LEU A 54 -2.69 1.28 -4.66
N MET A 55 -1.52 0.68 -4.54
CA MET A 55 -0.78 0.60 -3.28
C MET A 55 0.39 1.59 -3.27
N PHE A 56 0.56 2.29 -2.15
CA PHE A 56 1.64 3.23 -1.91
C PHE A 56 2.47 2.80 -0.71
N ASP A 57 3.80 2.90 -0.86
CA ASP A 57 4.72 2.69 0.27
C ASP A 57 4.59 3.84 1.26
N GLY A 58 4.35 3.49 2.51
CA GLY A 58 4.06 4.43 3.58
C GLY A 58 5.24 5.24 4.12
N ILE A 59 6.46 4.99 3.62
CA ILE A 59 7.69 5.62 4.13
C ILE A 59 7.65 7.15 4.07
N THR A 60 6.87 7.72 3.16
CA THR A 60 6.72 9.18 2.99
C THR A 60 5.51 9.75 3.74
N PHE A 61 4.73 8.91 4.40
CA PHE A 61 3.48 9.27 5.08
C PHE A 61 3.59 9.26 6.61
N GLU A 62 4.79 9.02 7.14
CA GLU A 62 5.04 8.94 8.58
C GLU A 62 4.12 7.94 9.30
N ILE A 63 3.70 6.88 8.59
CA ILE A 63 2.92 5.78 9.18
C ILE A 63 3.86 4.69 9.70
N GLY A 64 3.42 3.97 10.74
CA GLY A 64 4.22 2.93 11.40
C GLY A 64 4.21 3.09 12.91
N TYR A 65 5.39 3.18 13.52
CA TYR A 65 5.57 3.20 14.98
C TYR A 65 5.28 4.54 15.65
N ASP A 66 5.17 5.62 14.91
CA ASP A 66 5.01 6.96 15.46
C ASP A 66 3.58 7.21 15.96
N ASP A 67 3.45 8.00 17.02
CA ASP A 67 2.17 8.46 17.58
C ASP A 67 1.59 9.63 16.76
N TYR A 68 1.62 9.47 15.47
CA TYR A 68 1.07 10.42 14.52
C TYR A 68 -0.17 9.83 13.84
N ASP A 69 -1.24 10.60 13.72
CA ASP A 69 -2.39 10.19 12.91
C ASP A 69 -2.20 10.66 11.46
N PRO A 70 -1.86 9.76 10.54
CA PRO A 70 -1.61 10.10 9.15
C PRO A 70 -2.89 10.27 8.33
N ASN A 71 -4.09 10.24 8.93
CA ASN A 71 -5.35 10.27 8.18
C ASN A 71 -5.43 11.46 7.24
N ASP A 72 -5.12 12.68 7.71
CA ASP A 72 -5.15 13.88 6.87
C ASP A 72 -4.21 13.78 5.67
N GLN A 73 -3.01 13.19 5.86
CA GLN A 73 -2.06 12.99 4.77
C GLN A 73 -2.52 11.91 3.80
N CYS A 74 -3.03 10.79 4.31
CA CYS A 74 -3.56 9.71 3.48
C CYS A 74 -4.76 10.19 2.65
N GLU A 75 -5.72 10.87 3.27
CA GLU A 75 -6.91 11.42 2.60
C GLU A 75 -6.54 12.45 1.54
N SER A 76 -5.63 13.38 1.87
CA SER A 76 -5.12 14.37 0.91
C SER A 76 -4.43 13.70 -0.27
N HIS A 77 -3.66 12.64 -0.03
CA HIS A 77 -2.99 11.89 -1.09
C HIS A 77 -4.00 11.14 -1.98
N PHE A 78 -4.97 10.46 -1.37
CA PHE A 78 -6.02 9.78 -2.13
C PHE A 78 -6.84 10.75 -2.98
N GLY A 79 -7.20 11.91 -2.44
CA GLY A 79 -7.85 12.97 -3.19
C GLY A 79 -7.02 13.43 -4.39
N PHE A 80 -5.73 13.71 -4.16
CA PHE A 80 -4.82 14.09 -5.22
C PHE A 80 -4.70 13.02 -6.33
N VAL A 81 -4.67 11.74 -5.96
CA VAL A 81 -4.60 10.64 -6.94
C VAL A 81 -5.90 10.52 -7.73
N LYS A 82 -7.04 10.62 -7.06
CA LYS A 82 -8.38 10.54 -7.70
C LYS A 82 -8.65 11.69 -8.67
N ASP A 83 -8.18 12.89 -8.33
CA ASP A 83 -8.37 14.10 -9.14
C ASP A 83 -7.41 14.20 -10.34
N ARG A 84 -6.55 13.21 -10.53
CA ARG A 84 -5.57 13.22 -11.61
C ARG A 84 -6.20 12.91 -12.96
N ASP A 85 -5.84 13.69 -13.98
CA ASP A 85 -6.34 13.51 -15.34
C ASP A 85 -6.12 12.07 -15.85
N GLY A 86 -7.20 11.43 -16.31
CA GLY A 86 -7.21 10.06 -16.85
C GLY A 86 -7.28 8.94 -15.80
N PHE A 87 -7.06 9.23 -14.51
CA PHE A 87 -7.10 8.21 -13.45
C PHE A 87 -8.52 7.73 -13.14
N ASP A 88 -9.53 8.50 -13.46
CA ASP A 88 -10.95 8.12 -13.39
C ASP A 88 -11.30 6.88 -14.23
N THR A 89 -10.42 6.50 -15.17
CA THR A 89 -10.57 5.29 -16.00
C THR A 89 -10.03 4.03 -15.32
N ILE A 90 -9.18 4.15 -14.28
CA ILE A 90 -8.52 3.04 -13.58
C ILE A 90 -9.51 2.33 -12.65
N ASN A 91 -9.50 1.00 -12.64
CA ASN A 91 -10.37 0.18 -11.78
C ASN A 91 -10.20 0.53 -10.29
N ALA A 92 -8.97 0.65 -9.82
CA ALA A 92 -8.67 0.99 -8.42
C ALA A 92 -9.32 2.32 -7.98
N ILE A 93 -9.45 3.29 -8.89
CA ILE A 93 -10.11 4.58 -8.62
C ILE A 93 -11.63 4.42 -8.58
N LYS A 94 -12.19 3.68 -9.54
CA LYS A 94 -13.65 3.43 -9.63
C LYS A 94 -14.17 2.66 -8.42
N ASP A 95 -13.37 1.72 -7.92
CA ASP A 95 -13.74 0.82 -6.82
C ASP A 95 -13.26 1.32 -5.45
N ASP A 96 -12.64 2.51 -5.41
CA ASP A 96 -12.08 3.14 -4.20
C ASP A 96 -11.04 2.27 -3.47
N LYS A 97 -10.21 1.56 -4.24
CA LYS A 97 -9.20 0.63 -3.74
C LYS A 97 -7.79 1.25 -3.75
N LEU A 98 -7.63 2.29 -2.93
CA LEU A 98 -6.33 2.91 -2.67
C LEU A 98 -5.86 2.55 -1.27
N VAL A 99 -4.59 2.21 -1.12
CA VAL A 99 -4.00 1.85 0.16
C VAL A 99 -2.59 2.42 0.31
N VAL A 100 -2.29 2.94 1.50
CA VAL A 100 -0.92 3.24 1.94
C VAL A 100 -0.57 2.23 3.01
N MET A 101 0.57 1.55 2.87
CA MET A 101 1.05 0.56 3.84
C MET A 101 2.41 0.97 4.38
N ALA A 102 2.61 0.79 5.70
CA ALA A 102 3.89 1.07 6.35
C ALA A 102 5.04 0.28 5.71
N GLY A 103 6.17 0.94 5.48
CA GLY A 103 7.35 0.31 4.87
C GLY A 103 7.89 -0.87 5.66
N GLU A 104 7.68 -0.92 6.99
CA GLU A 104 8.01 -2.03 7.86
C GLU A 104 7.35 -3.34 7.46
N PHE A 105 6.21 -3.28 6.80
CA PHE A 105 5.48 -4.44 6.29
C PHE A 105 6.18 -5.11 5.10
N ALA A 106 7.07 -4.40 4.41
CA ALA A 106 7.96 -5.00 3.42
C ALA A 106 9.26 -5.57 4.02
N GLY A 107 9.42 -5.51 5.34
CA GLY A 107 10.63 -5.93 6.06
C GLY A 107 10.31 -6.77 7.30
N PRO A 108 10.80 -6.37 8.50
CA PRO A 108 10.68 -7.19 9.71
C PRO A 108 9.25 -7.53 10.13
N MET A 109 8.28 -6.71 9.73
CA MET A 109 6.87 -6.91 10.05
C MET A 109 6.06 -7.51 8.90
N MET A 110 6.68 -8.15 7.94
CA MET A 110 6.03 -8.81 6.80
C MET A 110 4.93 -9.80 7.25
N ILE A 111 5.16 -10.47 8.38
CA ILE A 111 4.18 -11.41 8.95
C ILE A 111 2.81 -10.77 9.28
N HIS A 112 2.78 -9.44 9.45
CA HIS A 112 1.56 -8.65 9.65
C HIS A 112 1.11 -7.97 8.35
N GLY A 113 2.05 -7.53 7.52
CA GLY A 113 1.77 -6.90 6.23
C GLY A 113 1.11 -7.86 5.24
N LEU A 114 1.61 -9.11 5.17
CA LEU A 114 1.09 -10.13 4.27
C LEU A 114 -0.41 -10.44 4.47
N PRO A 115 -0.90 -10.78 5.69
CA PRO A 115 -2.33 -11.02 5.89
C PRO A 115 -3.17 -9.77 5.66
N THR A 116 -2.63 -8.58 5.95
CA THR A 116 -3.32 -7.31 5.68
C THR A 116 -3.51 -7.11 4.18
N LEU A 117 -2.48 -7.33 3.39
CA LEU A 117 -2.54 -7.19 1.93
C LEU A 117 -3.43 -8.27 1.30
N ALA A 118 -3.35 -9.52 1.79
CA ALA A 118 -4.22 -10.60 1.35
C ALA A 118 -5.71 -10.28 1.58
N LYS A 119 -6.04 -9.69 2.73
CA LYS A 119 -7.42 -9.23 3.02
C LYS A 119 -7.87 -8.10 2.10
N ILE A 120 -6.97 -7.17 1.75
CA ILE A 120 -7.27 -6.09 0.80
C ILE A 120 -7.55 -6.64 -0.60
N PHE A 121 -6.77 -7.62 -1.05
CA PHE A 121 -6.94 -8.22 -2.37
C PHE A 121 -8.15 -9.16 -2.46
N HIS A 122 -8.40 -9.92 -1.38
CA HIS A 122 -9.40 -10.99 -1.33
C HIS A 122 -10.30 -10.86 -0.09
N PRO A 123 -11.07 -9.76 0.05
CA PRO A 123 -11.84 -9.48 1.26
C PRO A 123 -12.81 -10.62 1.63
N ASP A 124 -13.42 -11.26 0.63
CA ASP A 124 -14.39 -12.35 0.84
C ASP A 124 -13.74 -13.61 1.44
N LEU A 125 -12.45 -13.85 1.16
CA LEU A 125 -11.72 -15.01 1.69
C LEU A 125 -11.20 -14.78 3.11
N PHE A 126 -11.09 -13.53 3.54
CA PHE A 126 -10.53 -13.11 4.83
C PHE A 126 -11.52 -12.30 5.66
N GLU A 127 -12.83 -12.51 5.47
CA GLU A 127 -13.88 -11.77 6.16
C GLU A 127 -13.73 -11.86 7.69
N ASP A 128 -13.48 -13.07 8.20
CA ASP A 128 -13.34 -13.34 9.64
C ASP A 128 -11.95 -12.97 10.21
N VAL A 129 -11.02 -12.47 9.40
CA VAL A 129 -9.66 -12.12 9.84
C VAL A 129 -9.60 -10.66 10.26
N ASP A 130 -9.35 -10.40 11.54
CA ASP A 130 -9.05 -9.05 12.04
C ASP A 130 -7.54 -8.81 12.07
N THR A 131 -7.04 -8.18 11.01
CA THR A 131 -5.60 -7.88 10.85
C THR A 131 -5.11 -6.83 11.83
N ASN A 132 -5.98 -5.93 12.28
CA ASN A 132 -5.65 -4.95 13.33
C ASN A 132 -5.49 -5.66 14.67
N GLN A 133 -6.41 -6.56 15.04
CA GLN A 133 -6.30 -7.33 16.27
C GLN A 133 -5.01 -8.17 16.32
N ILE A 134 -4.66 -8.82 15.19
CA ILE A 134 -3.40 -9.59 15.09
C ILE A 134 -2.18 -8.70 15.37
N LEU A 135 -2.19 -7.48 14.83
CA LEU A 135 -1.11 -6.52 15.03
C LEU A 135 -1.09 -5.98 16.48
N ASP A 136 -2.25 -5.68 17.06
CA ASP A 136 -2.39 -5.21 18.45
C ASP A 136 -1.93 -6.28 19.45
N ASP A 137 -2.28 -7.55 19.21
CA ASP A 137 -1.82 -8.68 20.01
C ASP A 137 -0.30 -8.85 19.94
N TYR A 138 0.30 -8.63 18.78
CA TYR A 138 1.75 -8.64 18.63
C TYR A 138 2.42 -7.56 19.49
N PHE A 139 1.93 -6.32 19.46
CA PHE A 139 2.48 -5.23 20.27
C PHE A 139 2.33 -5.52 21.76
N THR A 140 1.15 -5.93 22.19
CA THR A 140 0.88 -6.26 23.59
C THR A 140 1.76 -7.40 24.08
N LYS A 141 1.90 -8.48 23.29
CA LYS A 141 2.63 -9.68 23.69
C LYS A 141 4.15 -9.52 23.71
N TYR A 142 4.69 -8.86 22.68
CA TYR A 142 6.15 -8.81 22.46
C TYR A 142 6.76 -7.48 22.84
N HIS A 143 6.07 -6.37 22.63
CA HIS A 143 6.53 -5.04 23.02
C HIS A 143 6.05 -4.62 24.41
N ARG A 144 5.04 -5.32 24.97
CA ARG A 144 4.46 -5.07 26.30
C ARG A 144 3.84 -3.68 26.44
N HIS A 145 3.35 -3.12 25.39
CA HIS A 145 2.58 -1.88 25.35
C HIS A 145 1.53 -1.95 24.22
N GLU A 146 0.55 -1.10 24.28
CA GLU A 146 -0.42 -0.95 23.20
C GLU A 146 0.25 -0.35 21.94
N ARG A 147 -0.25 -0.72 20.77
CA ARG A 147 0.15 -0.09 19.53
C ARG A 147 -0.34 1.36 19.50
N ILE A 148 0.57 2.29 19.28
CA ILE A 148 0.25 3.72 19.17
C ILE A 148 0.22 4.21 17.73
N GLY A 149 0.93 3.55 16.82
CA GLY A 149 1.04 3.95 15.42
C GLY A 149 -0.02 3.33 14.51
N LYS A 150 -0.23 3.96 13.36
CA LYS A 150 -1.06 3.47 12.27
C LYS A 150 -0.17 2.90 11.17
N PHE A 151 -0.45 1.69 10.73
CA PHE A 151 0.37 0.96 9.75
C PHE A 151 -0.27 0.86 8.37
N VAL A 152 -1.56 1.17 8.26
CA VAL A 152 -2.31 1.10 7.00
C VAL A 152 -3.34 2.23 6.95
N CYS A 153 -3.42 2.89 5.80
CA CYS A 153 -4.56 3.73 5.43
C CYS A 153 -5.25 3.09 4.22
N VAL A 154 -6.55 3.11 4.22
CA VAL A 154 -7.39 2.73 3.06
C VAL A 154 -8.34 3.86 2.74
N ALA A 155 -8.65 4.05 1.44
CA ALA A 155 -9.62 5.04 0.99
C ALA A 155 -11.04 4.61 1.31
#